data_8dddcc0055f62684ec95acd56141f201
#
_entry.id   8dddcc0055f62684ec95acd56141f201
#
_cell.length_a   1.000
_cell.length_b   1.000
_cell.length_c   1.000
_cell.angle_alpha   90.00
_cell.angle_beta   90.00
_cell.angle_gamma   90.00
#
_symmetry.space_group_name_H-M   'P 1'
#
loop_
_entity.id
_entity.type
_entity.pdbx_description
1 polymer ?
#
loop_
_entity_poly.entity_id
_entity_poly.type
_entity_poly.pdbx_seq_one_letter_code
_entity_poly.pdbx_strand_id
1 'polypeptide(L)'
;MPARTAQIKVYLDDERRTPDGWVRVYWPEEAIALLRTGQVIEISLDHDLGDDARGTGYDVVLWIEEQVMTAGFRPPAMRVHSANASAREKMQAGIRTIEAYAGKAGAE
;
A
#
# COMPACT_ATOMS: atom_id res chain seq x y z
N MET A 1 17.65 -11.03 -21.88
CA MET A 1 17.07 -9.92 -21.21
C MET A 1 16.22 -10.36 -20.04
N PRO A 2 16.32 -9.66 -18.96
CA PRO A 2 15.48 -10.04 -17.86
C PRO A 2 14.01 -9.90 -18.25
N ALA A 3 13.21 -10.77 -17.74
CA ALA A 3 11.79 -10.67 -17.96
C ALA A 3 11.34 -9.31 -17.46
N ARG A 4 10.52 -8.67 -18.24
CA ARG A 4 9.94 -7.43 -17.81
C ARG A 4 9.09 -7.69 -16.57
N THR A 5 9.38 -6.99 -15.52
CA THR A 5 8.58 -7.07 -14.31
C THR A 5 7.20 -6.46 -14.60
N ALA A 6 6.16 -7.19 -14.32
CA ALA A 6 4.81 -6.66 -14.46
C ALA A 6 4.65 -5.48 -13.52
N GLN A 7 4.01 -4.42 -14.00
CA GLN A 7 3.74 -3.24 -13.19
C GLN A 7 2.25 -3.23 -12.88
N ILE A 8 1.91 -3.48 -11.63
CA ILE A 8 0.52 -3.62 -11.23
C ILE A 8 0.11 -2.51 -10.27
N LYS A 9 -1.16 -2.17 -10.33
CA LYS A 9 -1.80 -1.25 -9.41
C LYS A 9 -2.76 -2.06 -8.56
N VAL A 10 -2.65 -1.92 -7.25
CA VAL A 10 -3.40 -2.74 -6.30
C VAL A 10 -4.48 -1.91 -5.61
N TYR A 11 -5.69 -2.44 -5.57
CA TYR A 11 -6.83 -1.79 -4.96
C TYR A 11 -7.32 -2.63 -3.78
N LEU A 12 -7.08 -2.16 -2.57
CA LEU A 12 -7.48 -2.86 -1.35
C LEU A 12 -8.81 -2.30 -0.88
N ASP A 13 -9.86 -3.08 -1.05
CA ASP A 13 -11.22 -2.67 -0.69
C ASP A 13 -12.11 -3.90 -0.67
N ASP A 14 -13.06 -3.96 0.24
CA ASP A 14 -13.97 -5.10 0.35
C ASP A 14 -15.31 -4.87 -0.35
N GLU A 15 -15.64 -3.62 -0.71
CA GLU A 15 -16.96 -3.31 -1.24
C GLU A 15 -16.96 -2.53 -2.54
N ARG A 16 -16.08 -1.54 -2.69
CA ARG A 16 -16.12 -0.65 -3.82
C ARG A 16 -15.72 -1.35 -5.10
N ARG A 17 -16.32 -0.90 -6.20
CA ARG A 17 -15.96 -1.41 -7.51
C ARG A 17 -14.49 -1.08 -7.80
N THR A 18 -13.76 -2.08 -8.27
CA THR A 18 -12.36 -1.91 -8.64
C THR A 18 -12.26 -1.09 -9.92
N PRO A 19 -11.45 -0.02 -9.92
CA PRO A 19 -11.23 0.73 -11.16
C PRO A 19 -10.57 -0.14 -12.23
N ASP A 20 -10.82 0.19 -13.49
CA ASP A 20 -10.22 -0.55 -14.60
C ASP A 20 -8.69 -0.47 -14.52
N GLY A 21 -8.05 -1.60 -14.76
CA GLY A 21 -6.59 -1.66 -14.75
C GLY A 21 -5.98 -1.91 -13.38
N TRP A 22 -6.81 -2.01 -12.34
CA TRP A 22 -6.33 -2.27 -10.99
C TRP A 22 -6.62 -3.71 -10.61
N VAL A 23 -5.75 -4.27 -9.77
CA VAL A 23 -5.92 -5.62 -9.23
C VAL A 23 -6.56 -5.50 -7.85
N ARG A 24 -7.72 -6.12 -7.69
CA ARG A 24 -8.45 -6.10 -6.44
C ARG A 24 -7.89 -7.10 -5.44
N VAL A 25 -7.70 -6.64 -4.21
CA VAL A 25 -7.46 -7.52 -3.07
C VAL A 25 -8.39 -7.12 -1.94
N TYR A 26 -8.66 -8.05 -1.05
CA TYR A 26 -9.67 -7.87 0.00
C TYR A 26 -9.04 -7.71 1.39
N TRP A 27 -7.83 -8.22 1.59
CA TRP A 27 -7.20 -8.26 2.91
C TRP A 27 -5.77 -7.75 2.85
N PRO A 28 -5.25 -7.19 3.98
CA PRO A 28 -3.88 -6.68 4.01
C PRO A 28 -2.85 -7.73 3.61
N GLU A 29 -3.01 -8.96 4.05
CA GLU A 29 -2.08 -10.05 3.72
C GLU A 29 -1.96 -10.29 2.23
N GLU A 30 -3.06 -10.11 1.50
CA GLU A 30 -3.05 -10.26 0.05
C GLU A 30 -2.29 -9.11 -0.61
N ALA A 31 -2.50 -7.89 -0.12
CA ALA A 31 -1.78 -6.73 -0.63
C ALA A 31 -0.29 -6.87 -0.35
N ILE A 32 0.08 -7.32 0.84
CA ILE A 32 1.48 -7.50 1.22
C ILE A 32 2.14 -8.56 0.35
N ALA A 33 1.43 -9.65 0.05
CA ALA A 33 1.97 -10.69 -0.82
C ALA A 33 2.32 -10.12 -2.20
N LEU A 34 1.48 -9.25 -2.74
CA LEU A 34 1.76 -8.60 -4.02
C LEU A 34 2.91 -7.60 -3.90
N LEU A 35 2.95 -6.83 -2.81
CA LEU A 35 4.03 -5.87 -2.59
C LEU A 35 5.40 -6.55 -2.54
N ARG A 36 5.47 -7.76 -1.99
CA ARG A 36 6.72 -8.51 -1.91
C ARG A 36 7.28 -8.88 -3.26
N THR A 37 6.46 -8.90 -4.30
CA THR A 37 6.94 -9.22 -5.66
C THR A 37 7.78 -8.11 -6.26
N GLY A 38 7.66 -6.90 -5.73
CA GLY A 38 8.33 -5.74 -6.30
C GLY A 38 7.66 -5.21 -7.57
N GLN A 39 6.48 -5.73 -7.90
CA GLN A 39 5.79 -5.37 -9.14
C GLN A 39 4.71 -4.32 -8.95
N VAL A 40 4.41 -3.93 -7.72
CA VAL A 40 3.36 -2.96 -7.44
C VAL A 40 3.91 -1.56 -7.61
N ILE A 41 3.33 -0.80 -8.56
CA ILE A 41 3.75 0.58 -8.80
C ILE A 41 2.85 1.59 -8.10
N GLU A 42 1.64 1.20 -7.77
CA GLU A 42 0.69 2.06 -7.10
C GLU A 42 -0.27 1.22 -6.27
N ILE A 43 -0.66 1.71 -5.10
CA ILE A 43 -1.62 1.02 -4.26
C ILE A 43 -2.60 2.03 -3.68
N SER A 44 -3.88 1.68 -3.72
CA SER A 44 -4.95 2.48 -3.16
C SER A 44 -5.59 1.70 -2.02
N LEU A 45 -5.69 2.31 -0.85
CA LEU A 45 -6.01 1.62 0.38
C LEU A 45 -7.30 2.14 1.01
N ASP A 46 -8.23 1.22 1.28
CA ASP A 46 -9.33 1.46 2.21
C ASP A 46 -8.86 1.04 3.60
N HIS A 47 -9.44 1.59 4.64
CA HIS A 47 -9.12 1.21 6.02
C HIS A 47 -9.99 0.07 6.49
N ASP A 48 -11.31 0.22 6.34
CA ASP A 48 -12.27 -0.72 6.89
C ASP A 48 -12.56 -1.83 5.89
N LEU A 49 -12.17 -3.05 6.23
CA LEU A 49 -12.25 -4.20 5.33
C LEU A 49 -13.25 -5.25 5.80
N GLY A 50 -14.12 -4.87 6.77
CA GLY A 50 -15.18 -5.74 7.22
C GLY A 50 -14.85 -6.55 8.47
N ASP A 51 -13.60 -6.77 8.76
CA ASP A 51 -13.15 -7.51 9.95
C ASP A 51 -11.81 -6.97 10.42
N ASP A 52 -11.84 -6.08 11.40
CA ASP A 52 -10.64 -5.44 11.92
C ASP A 52 -9.67 -6.45 12.55
N ALA A 53 -10.17 -7.57 13.03
CA ALA A 53 -9.30 -8.60 13.61
C ALA A 53 -8.42 -9.23 12.54
N ARG A 54 -8.86 -9.24 11.30
CA ARG A 54 -8.09 -9.76 10.17
C ARG A 54 -7.16 -8.69 9.58
N GLY A 55 -7.39 -7.44 9.93
CA GLY A 55 -6.52 -6.34 9.54
C GLY A 55 -7.25 -5.23 8.82
N THR A 56 -6.54 -4.11 8.67
CA THR A 56 -7.06 -2.92 8.01
C THR A 56 -6.04 -2.42 7.00
N GLY A 57 -6.42 -1.42 6.21
CA GLY A 57 -5.47 -0.80 5.28
C GLY A 57 -4.28 -0.18 5.98
N TYR A 58 -4.43 0.23 7.25
CA TYR A 58 -3.30 0.78 8.00
C TYR A 58 -2.20 -0.26 8.22
N ASP A 59 -2.55 -1.54 8.33
CA ASP A 59 -1.54 -2.59 8.47
C ASP A 59 -0.62 -2.65 7.25
N VAL A 60 -1.15 -2.36 6.08
CA VAL A 60 -0.34 -2.30 4.87
C VAL A 60 0.64 -1.12 4.94
N VAL A 61 0.17 0.05 5.41
CA VAL A 61 1.02 1.22 5.58
C VAL A 61 2.17 0.91 6.54
N LEU A 62 1.86 0.25 7.65
CA LEU A 62 2.88 -0.11 8.65
C LEU A 62 3.89 -1.10 8.07
N TRP A 63 3.43 -2.06 7.29
CA TRP A 63 4.34 -3.01 6.65
C TRP A 63 5.29 -2.31 5.68
N ILE A 64 4.77 -1.40 4.86
CA ILE A 64 5.60 -0.65 3.92
C ILE A 64 6.62 0.19 4.67
N GLU A 65 6.19 0.87 5.73
CA GLU A 65 7.09 1.69 6.54
C GLU A 65 8.25 0.87 7.08
N GLU A 66 7.95 -0.28 7.64
CA GLU A 66 8.98 -1.15 8.20
C GLU A 66 9.96 -1.61 7.12
N GLN A 67 9.45 -2.02 5.96
CA GLN A 67 10.31 -2.51 4.89
C GLN A 67 11.18 -1.41 4.30
N VAL A 68 10.66 -0.21 4.18
CA VAL A 68 11.44 0.93 3.69
C VAL A 68 12.58 1.25 4.66
N MET A 69 12.30 1.26 5.95
CA MET A 69 13.28 1.64 6.95
C MET A 69 14.31 0.56 7.25
N THR A 70 13.92 -0.71 7.14
CA THR A 70 14.80 -1.82 7.56
C THR A 70 15.42 -2.59 6.41
N ALA A 71 14.77 -2.60 5.23
CA ALA A 71 15.20 -3.43 4.13
C ALA A 71 15.45 -2.66 2.83
N GLY A 72 15.34 -1.35 2.86
CA GLY A 72 15.55 -0.54 1.67
C GLY A 72 14.49 -0.74 0.61
N PHE A 73 13.30 -1.15 1.01
CA PHE A 73 12.20 -1.39 0.08
C PHE A 73 11.80 -0.09 -0.62
N ARG A 74 11.62 -0.16 -1.95
CA ARG A 74 11.17 0.99 -2.71
C ARG A 74 9.64 1.02 -2.70
N PRO A 75 9.01 2.01 -2.03
CA PRO A 75 7.56 2.01 -1.91
C PRO A 75 6.88 2.39 -3.22
N PRO A 76 5.68 1.83 -3.47
CA PRO A 76 4.87 2.29 -4.59
C PRO A 76 4.25 3.66 -4.29
N ALA A 77 3.64 4.28 -5.29
CA ALA A 77 2.78 5.42 -5.03
C ALA A 77 1.60 4.95 -4.20
N MET A 78 1.24 5.71 -3.16
CA MET A 78 0.22 5.28 -2.21
C MET A 78 -0.92 6.28 -2.14
N ARG A 79 -2.15 5.77 -2.14
CA ARG A 79 -3.36 6.57 -2.00
C ARG A 79 -4.27 5.96 -0.95
N VAL A 80 -5.08 6.81 -0.32
CA VAL A 80 -6.08 6.37 0.65
C VAL A 80 -7.44 6.79 0.11
N HIS A 81 -8.37 5.84 0.06
CA HIS A 81 -9.73 6.12 -0.39
C HIS A 81 -10.78 5.76 0.68
N SER A 82 -10.38 5.81 1.95
CA SER A 82 -11.27 5.45 3.05
C SER A 82 -12.29 6.53 3.34
N ALA A 83 -13.51 6.13 3.66
CA ALA A 83 -14.56 7.03 4.11
C ALA A 83 -14.40 7.41 5.59
N ASN A 84 -13.58 6.68 6.34
CA ASN A 84 -13.33 6.93 7.75
C ASN A 84 -12.29 8.05 7.88
N ALA A 85 -12.73 9.24 8.28
CA ALA A 85 -11.88 10.43 8.27
C ALA A 85 -10.65 10.31 9.18
N SER A 86 -10.82 9.81 10.40
CA SER A 86 -9.68 9.71 11.31
C SER A 86 -8.71 8.63 10.87
N ALA A 87 -9.20 7.52 10.34
CA ALA A 87 -8.33 6.48 9.78
C ALA A 87 -7.58 7.02 8.56
N ARG A 88 -8.26 7.78 7.71
CA ARG A 88 -7.62 8.37 6.53
C ARG A 88 -6.48 9.29 6.93
N GLU A 89 -6.68 10.14 7.93
CA GLU A 89 -5.62 11.04 8.41
C GLU A 89 -4.44 10.27 8.95
N LYS A 90 -4.70 9.22 9.72
CA LYS A 90 -3.65 8.39 10.29
C LYS A 90 -2.84 7.69 9.20
N MET A 91 -3.51 7.16 8.21
CA MET A 91 -2.85 6.48 7.09
C MET A 91 -2.04 7.47 6.25
N GLN A 92 -2.59 8.64 5.99
CA GLN A 92 -1.88 9.66 5.22
C GLN A 92 -0.66 10.17 5.97
N ALA A 93 -0.72 10.27 7.29
CA ALA A 93 0.44 10.65 8.09
C ALA A 93 1.55 9.60 7.96
N GLY A 94 1.19 8.32 8.00
CA GLY A 94 2.14 7.24 7.81
C GLY A 94 2.77 7.27 6.42
N ILE A 95 1.96 7.54 5.41
CA ILE A 95 2.46 7.65 4.03
C ILE A 95 3.45 8.79 3.90
N ARG A 96 3.15 9.95 4.51
CA ARG A 96 4.08 11.08 4.47
C ARG A 96 5.42 10.74 5.12
N THR A 97 5.39 10.00 6.22
CA THR A 97 6.60 9.54 6.88
C THR A 97 7.42 8.64 5.97
N ILE A 98 6.74 7.70 5.30
CA ILE A 98 7.41 6.78 4.37
C ILE A 98 8.05 7.56 3.23
N GLU A 99 7.31 8.48 2.64
CA GLU A 99 7.80 9.26 1.48
C GLU A 99 8.97 10.14 1.85
N ALA A 100 8.92 10.75 3.03
CA ALA A 100 10.03 11.58 3.51
C ALA A 100 11.29 10.74 3.72
N TYR A 101 11.14 9.56 4.30
CA TYR A 101 12.26 8.66 4.53
C TYR A 101 12.84 8.15 3.22
N ALA A 102 11.98 7.69 2.32
CA ALA A 102 12.41 7.17 1.03
C ALA A 102 13.05 8.26 0.18
N GLY A 103 12.52 9.48 0.25
CA GLY A 103 13.10 10.62 -0.45
C GLY A 103 14.49 10.97 0.04
N LYS A 104 14.70 10.91 1.34
CA LYS A 104 16.04 11.14 1.92
C LYS A 104 17.03 10.09 1.45
N ALA A 105 16.64 8.81 1.51
CA ALA A 105 17.49 7.72 1.07
C ALA A 105 17.81 7.85 -0.41
N GLY A 106 16.81 8.25 -1.20
CA GLY A 106 16.99 8.40 -2.64
C GLY A 106 17.79 9.61 -3.04
N ALA A 107 17.92 10.59 -2.14
CA ALA A 107 18.66 11.80 -2.44
C ALA A 107 20.17 11.60 -2.44
N GLU A 108 20.59 10.47 -1.95
CA GLU A 108 22.00 10.13 -1.96
C GLU A 108 22.38 9.38 -3.22
#